data_f93a946919dbe7ac4bae09497d762c25
#
_entry.id   f93a946919dbe7ac4bae09497d762c25
#
_cell.length_a   1.000
_cell.length_b   1.000
_cell.length_c   1.000
_cell.angle_alpha   90.00
_cell.angle_beta   90.00
_cell.angle_gamma   90.00
#
_symmetry.space_group_name_H-M   'P 1'
#
loop_
_entity.id
_entity.type
_entity.pdbx_description
1 polymer ?
#
loop_
_entity_poly.entity_id
_entity_poly.type
_entity_poly.pdbx_seq_one_letter_code
_entity_poly.pdbx_strand_id
1 'polypeptide(L)'
;MGLVVQKYGGSSVADAESVKRVARRIVDAKKAGNDVCVVVSAMGDSTDELIDLARQISPLPPARELDMLLTAGERISMAVLAMAIANLGHEARSFTGSQAGVITDSVHGKARIIDVTPGRIRGALTDGAIAIVAGFQGVSQDTKDITTLGRGGSDTTAVALAAALDAEVCEIYTD
;
A
#
# COMPACT_ATOMS: atom_id res chain seq x y z
N MET A 1 18.78 -15.49 1.47
CA MET A 1 18.30 -14.14 1.36
C MET A 1 17.17 -14.07 0.38
N GLY A 2 15.98 -13.88 0.88
CA GLY A 2 14.78 -13.92 0.10
C GLY A 2 14.09 -12.58 0.05
N LEU A 3 12.92 -12.58 -0.58
CA LEU A 3 12.03 -11.43 -0.58
C LEU A 3 11.06 -11.57 0.59
N VAL A 4 10.94 -10.50 1.35
CA VAL A 4 9.98 -10.39 2.45
C VAL A 4 8.95 -9.34 2.07
N VAL A 5 7.67 -9.66 2.19
CA VAL A 5 6.58 -8.69 2.09
C VAL A 5 6.12 -8.37 3.51
N GLN A 6 6.07 -7.08 3.85
CA GLN A 6 5.65 -6.62 5.18
C GLN A 6 4.45 -5.69 5.02
N LYS A 7 3.39 -5.92 5.80
CA LYS A 7 2.22 -5.05 5.81
C LYS A 7 2.12 -4.35 7.16
N TYR A 8 1.90 -3.05 7.11
CA TYR A 8 1.71 -2.22 8.31
C TYR A 8 0.33 -1.57 8.30
N GLY A 9 -0.43 -1.77 9.37
CA GLY A 9 -1.76 -1.19 9.53
C GLY A 9 -1.72 0.29 9.93
N GLY A 10 -2.90 0.91 9.95
CA GLY A 10 -3.02 2.35 10.17
C GLY A 10 -2.45 2.85 11.48
N SER A 11 -2.62 2.12 12.58
CA SER A 11 -2.08 2.53 13.87
C SER A 11 -0.55 2.44 13.92
N SER A 12 0.04 1.54 13.14
CA SER A 12 1.50 1.43 13.03
C SER A 12 2.13 2.62 12.33
N VAL A 13 1.37 3.35 11.54
CA VAL A 13 1.82 4.54 10.79
C VAL A 13 0.98 5.77 11.13
N ALA A 14 0.47 5.86 12.36
CA ALA A 14 -0.51 6.88 12.74
C ALA A 14 0.07 8.30 12.79
N ASP A 15 1.33 8.44 13.11
CA ASP A 15 2.00 9.73 13.27
C ASP A 15 3.48 9.65 12.85
N ALA A 16 4.17 10.78 12.88
CA ALA A 16 5.57 10.86 12.45
C ALA A 16 6.48 9.90 13.23
N GLU A 17 6.31 9.80 14.54
CA GLU A 17 7.14 8.91 15.37
C GLU A 17 6.90 7.44 15.04
N SER A 18 5.65 7.06 14.80
CA SER A 18 5.29 5.70 14.39
C SER A 18 5.89 5.37 13.02
N VAL A 19 5.80 6.29 12.06
CA VAL A 19 6.40 6.12 10.73
C VAL A 19 7.91 5.93 10.83
N LYS A 20 8.59 6.71 11.64
CA LYS A 20 10.05 6.57 11.85
C LYS A 20 10.39 5.20 12.44
N ARG A 21 9.58 4.71 13.36
CA ARG A 21 9.77 3.40 14.00
C ARG A 21 9.63 2.28 12.98
N VAL A 22 8.59 2.35 12.15
CA VAL A 22 8.37 1.39 11.05
C VAL A 22 9.53 1.44 10.06
N ALA A 23 9.99 2.64 9.70
CA ALA A 23 11.12 2.79 8.78
C ALA A 23 12.37 2.07 9.31
N ARG A 24 12.67 2.20 10.60
CA ARG A 24 13.82 1.50 11.21
C ARG A 24 13.67 -0.03 11.11
N ARG A 25 12.47 -0.55 11.35
CA ARG A 25 12.19 -1.99 11.23
C ARG A 25 12.41 -2.49 9.80
N ILE A 26 11.93 -1.72 8.82
CA ILE A 26 12.09 -2.05 7.40
C ILE A 26 13.56 -2.06 7.01
N VAL A 27 14.30 -1.05 7.42
CA VAL A 27 15.74 -0.94 7.14
C VAL A 27 16.51 -2.09 7.79
N ASP A 28 16.15 -2.49 9.00
CA ASP A 28 16.76 -3.65 9.66
C ASP A 28 16.56 -4.94 8.84
N ALA A 29 15.38 -5.14 8.30
CA ALA A 29 15.11 -6.30 7.42
C ALA A 29 15.97 -6.24 6.16
N LYS A 30 16.11 -5.06 5.56
CA LYS A 30 16.97 -4.87 4.39
C LYS A 30 18.44 -5.12 4.70
N LYS A 31 18.92 -4.62 5.82
CA LYS A 31 20.32 -4.83 6.27
C LYS A 31 20.62 -6.30 6.56
N ALA A 32 19.60 -7.06 6.95
CA ALA A 32 19.76 -8.49 7.17
C ALA A 32 19.95 -9.29 5.86
N GLY A 33 19.89 -8.62 4.71
CA GLY A 33 20.15 -9.21 3.40
C GLY A 33 18.91 -9.57 2.60
N ASN A 34 17.73 -9.13 3.05
CA ASN A 34 16.49 -9.39 2.33
C ASN A 34 16.18 -8.30 1.30
N ASP A 35 15.47 -8.67 0.24
CA ASP A 35 14.68 -7.71 -0.52
C ASP A 35 13.38 -7.46 0.25
N VAL A 36 12.92 -6.22 0.29
CA VAL A 36 11.75 -5.85 1.09
C VAL A 36 10.74 -5.10 0.24
N CYS A 37 9.52 -5.62 0.23
CA CYS A 37 8.34 -4.95 -0.33
C CYS A 37 7.37 -4.69 0.82
N VAL A 38 6.96 -3.44 0.97
CA VAL A 38 6.12 -3.00 2.09
C VAL A 38 4.75 -2.59 1.56
N VAL A 39 3.70 -2.98 2.26
CA VAL A 39 2.33 -2.54 1.98
C VAL A 39 1.85 -1.73 3.18
N VAL A 40 1.33 -0.54 2.93
CA VAL A 40 0.87 0.36 4.00
C VAL A 40 -0.61 0.67 3.88
N SER A 41 -1.25 0.82 5.03
CA SER A 41 -2.58 1.41 5.18
C SER A 41 -2.46 2.93 5.31
N ALA A 42 -3.58 3.64 5.25
CA ALA A 42 -3.62 5.06 5.56
C ALA A 42 -3.24 5.31 7.02
N MET A 43 -2.78 6.51 7.32
CA MET A 43 -2.33 6.88 8.67
C MET A 43 -3.52 6.97 9.62
N GLY A 44 -3.48 6.20 10.72
CA GLY A 44 -4.48 6.30 11.79
C GLY A 44 -5.91 6.20 11.28
N ASP A 45 -6.70 7.23 11.56
CA ASP A 45 -8.12 7.31 11.21
C ASP A 45 -8.38 8.06 9.89
N SER A 46 -7.37 8.24 9.06
CA SER A 46 -7.46 9.05 7.83
C SER A 46 -8.58 8.58 6.90
N THR A 47 -8.77 7.28 6.75
CA THR A 47 -9.84 6.75 5.88
C THR A 47 -11.22 7.19 6.39
N ASP A 48 -11.47 7.07 7.70
CA ASP A 48 -12.74 7.48 8.30
C ASP A 48 -12.95 9.00 8.16
N GLU A 49 -11.90 9.78 8.32
CA GLU A 49 -11.95 11.24 8.15
C GLU A 49 -12.30 11.61 6.70
N LEU A 50 -11.76 10.89 5.72
CA LEU A 50 -12.07 11.12 4.30
C LEU A 50 -13.52 10.74 3.98
N ILE A 51 -14.01 9.64 4.55
CA ILE A 51 -15.43 9.24 4.38
C ILE A 51 -16.34 10.31 4.97
N ASP A 52 -16.03 10.82 6.16
CA ASP A 52 -16.80 11.87 6.81
C ASP A 52 -16.81 13.16 5.96
N LEU A 53 -15.68 13.52 5.41
CA LEU A 53 -15.59 14.68 4.51
C LEU A 53 -16.49 14.49 3.29
N ALA A 54 -16.45 13.33 2.67
CA ALA A 54 -17.29 13.03 1.50
C ALA A 54 -18.78 13.19 1.83
N ARG A 55 -19.20 12.68 2.99
CA ARG A 55 -20.60 12.73 3.42
C ARG A 55 -21.06 14.14 3.76
N GLN A 56 -20.18 14.99 4.21
CA GLN A 56 -20.49 16.41 4.42
C GLN A 56 -20.75 17.15 3.11
N ILE A 57 -20.12 16.70 2.02
CA ILE A 57 -20.30 17.28 0.69
C ILE A 57 -21.52 16.70 -0.01
N SER A 58 -21.74 15.40 0.13
CA SER A 58 -22.81 14.68 -0.56
C SER A 58 -23.32 13.53 0.30
N PRO A 59 -24.65 13.40 0.53
CA PRO A 59 -25.20 12.27 1.28
C PRO A 59 -24.94 10.93 0.63
N LEU A 60 -24.88 10.91 -0.71
CA LEU A 60 -24.60 9.70 -1.49
C LEU A 60 -23.51 10.02 -2.52
N PRO A 61 -22.24 10.05 -2.09
CA PRO A 61 -21.17 10.37 -3.03
C PRO A 61 -21.06 9.29 -4.10
N PRO A 62 -20.79 9.69 -5.36
CA PRO A 62 -20.56 8.70 -6.42
C PRO A 62 -19.44 7.74 -6.02
N ALA A 63 -19.68 6.44 -6.16
CA ALA A 63 -18.74 5.41 -5.71
C ALA A 63 -17.36 5.55 -6.37
N ARG A 64 -17.34 5.90 -7.66
CA ARG A 64 -16.10 6.14 -8.40
C ARG A 64 -15.25 7.25 -7.77
N GLU A 65 -15.90 8.35 -7.41
CA GLU A 65 -15.20 9.51 -6.82
C GLU A 65 -14.80 9.24 -5.36
N LEU A 66 -15.62 8.47 -4.65
CA LEU A 66 -15.26 8.06 -3.29
C LEU A 66 -14.01 7.19 -3.30
N ASP A 67 -13.88 6.26 -4.24
CA ASP A 67 -12.67 5.47 -4.41
C ASP A 67 -11.45 6.37 -4.67
N MET A 68 -11.61 7.36 -5.55
CA MET A 68 -10.54 8.31 -5.85
C MET A 68 -10.10 9.06 -4.58
N LEU A 69 -11.06 9.51 -3.78
CA LEU A 69 -10.78 10.21 -2.53
C LEU A 69 -10.06 9.31 -1.51
N LEU A 70 -10.58 8.10 -1.30
CA LEU A 70 -10.05 7.21 -0.27
C LEU A 70 -8.63 6.76 -0.54
N THR A 71 -8.25 6.63 -1.82
CA THR A 71 -6.88 6.24 -2.16
C THR A 71 -5.83 7.30 -1.80
N ALA A 72 -6.24 8.53 -1.53
CA ALA A 72 -5.33 9.56 -1.07
C ALA A 72 -4.68 9.22 0.28
N GLY A 73 -5.39 8.51 1.15
CA GLY A 73 -4.87 8.13 2.46
C GLY A 73 -3.58 7.32 2.39
N GLU A 74 -3.59 6.25 1.62
CA GLU A 74 -2.41 5.39 1.46
C GLU A 74 -1.31 6.10 0.68
N ARG A 75 -1.66 7.01 -0.21
CA ARG A 75 -0.68 7.81 -0.95
C ARG A 75 0.16 8.68 -0.03
N ILE A 76 -0.48 9.31 0.95
CA ILE A 76 0.22 10.09 1.98
C ILE A 76 1.13 9.17 2.77
N SER A 77 0.59 8.06 3.27
CA SER A 77 1.31 7.11 4.10
C SER A 77 2.56 6.56 3.40
N MET A 78 2.41 6.09 2.15
CA MET A 78 3.54 5.53 1.40
C MET A 78 4.65 6.55 1.14
N ALA A 79 4.28 7.79 0.88
CA ALA A 79 5.24 8.84 0.57
C ALA A 79 6.06 9.24 1.81
N VAL A 80 5.39 9.45 2.94
CA VAL A 80 6.10 9.83 4.16
C VAL A 80 6.98 8.69 4.69
N LEU A 81 6.54 7.44 4.52
CA LEU A 81 7.36 6.28 4.88
C LEU A 81 8.60 6.18 3.99
N ALA A 82 8.46 6.41 2.68
CA ALA A 82 9.58 6.45 1.77
C ALA A 82 10.60 7.53 2.17
N MET A 83 10.11 8.70 2.57
CA MET A 83 10.97 9.79 3.06
C MET A 83 11.73 9.37 4.33
N ALA A 84 11.05 8.70 5.25
CA ALA A 84 11.67 8.24 6.50
C ALA A 84 12.78 7.21 6.23
N ILE A 85 12.55 6.30 5.29
CA ILE A 85 13.54 5.31 4.89
C ILE A 85 14.74 5.99 4.20
N ALA A 86 14.47 6.96 3.32
CA ALA A 86 15.53 7.72 2.66
C ALA A 86 16.41 8.45 3.67
N ASN A 87 15.79 8.98 4.72
CA ASN A 87 16.51 9.66 5.79
C ASN A 87 17.44 8.71 6.58
N LEU A 88 17.19 7.41 6.52
CA LEU A 88 18.06 6.38 7.12
C LEU A 88 19.15 5.91 6.16
N GLY A 89 19.26 6.50 4.97
CA GLY A 89 20.32 6.19 4.02
C GLY A 89 20.01 5.05 3.06
N HIS A 90 18.76 4.68 2.89
CA HIS A 90 18.32 3.61 1.97
C HIS A 90 17.39 4.16 0.91
N GLU A 91 17.52 3.64 -0.31
CA GLU A 91 16.59 4.02 -1.37
C GLU A 91 15.25 3.34 -1.16
N ALA A 92 14.17 4.12 -1.24
CA ALA A 92 12.81 3.61 -1.20
C ALA A 92 12.01 4.24 -2.35
N ARG A 93 11.18 3.43 -2.99
CA ARG A 93 10.30 3.87 -4.08
C ARG A 93 8.88 3.48 -3.74
N SER A 94 7.98 4.46 -3.76
CA SER A 94 6.57 4.23 -3.47
C SER A 94 5.76 4.06 -4.75
N PHE A 95 4.73 3.22 -4.68
CA PHE A 95 3.85 2.88 -5.79
C PHE A 95 2.41 2.91 -5.34
N THR A 96 1.53 3.55 -6.13
CA THR A 96 0.09 3.38 -5.95
C THR A 96 -0.31 1.95 -6.28
N GLY A 97 -1.51 1.53 -5.92
CA GLY A 97 -2.00 0.21 -6.30
C GLY A 97 -1.98 -0.01 -7.80
N SER A 98 -2.35 1.00 -8.58
CA SER A 98 -2.28 0.96 -10.04
C SER A 98 -0.85 0.78 -10.54
N GLN A 99 0.08 1.57 -10.03
CA GLN A 99 1.49 1.47 -10.42
C GLN A 99 2.12 0.13 -10.01
N ALA A 100 1.63 -0.44 -8.92
CA ALA A 100 2.07 -1.76 -8.45
C ALA A 100 1.51 -2.90 -9.28
N GLY A 101 0.58 -2.61 -10.19
CA GLY A 101 -0.03 -3.61 -11.05
C GLY A 101 -1.14 -4.40 -10.38
N VAL A 102 -1.80 -3.85 -9.37
CA VAL A 102 -2.96 -4.49 -8.73
C VAL A 102 -4.20 -4.24 -9.58
N ILE A 103 -4.60 -5.23 -10.34
CA ILE A 103 -5.69 -5.15 -11.31
C ILE A 103 -6.95 -5.77 -10.69
N THR A 104 -8.04 -5.02 -10.75
CA THR A 104 -9.30 -5.42 -10.11
C THR A 104 -10.46 -5.47 -11.10
N ASP A 105 -11.59 -5.96 -10.64
CA ASP A 105 -12.88 -5.74 -11.34
C ASP A 105 -13.31 -4.27 -11.17
N SER A 106 -14.51 -3.94 -11.65
CA SER A 106 -15.02 -2.57 -11.68
C SER A 106 -16.04 -2.27 -10.57
N VAL A 107 -16.05 -3.06 -9.50
CA VAL A 107 -16.99 -2.86 -8.38
C VAL A 107 -16.36 -1.90 -7.38
N HIS A 108 -16.71 -0.61 -7.49
CA HIS A 108 -16.18 0.42 -6.61
C HIS A 108 -16.52 0.15 -5.13
N GLY A 109 -15.55 0.36 -4.25
CA GLY A 109 -15.69 0.16 -2.81
C GLY A 109 -15.56 -1.29 -2.34
N LYS A 110 -15.66 -2.24 -3.24
CA LYS A 110 -15.60 -3.68 -2.95
C LYS A 110 -14.94 -4.45 -4.09
N ALA A 111 -13.97 -3.84 -4.75
CA ALA A 111 -13.29 -4.45 -5.87
C ALA A 111 -12.55 -5.71 -5.44
N ARG A 112 -12.48 -6.67 -6.35
CA ARG A 112 -11.71 -7.89 -6.15
C ARG A 112 -10.49 -7.88 -7.05
N ILE A 113 -9.36 -8.31 -6.54
CA ILE A 113 -8.14 -8.45 -7.32
C ILE A 113 -8.33 -9.63 -8.28
N ILE A 114 -8.15 -9.38 -9.57
CA ILE A 114 -8.23 -10.40 -10.61
C ILE A 114 -6.88 -10.75 -11.20
N ASP A 115 -5.89 -9.87 -11.05
CA ASP A 115 -4.52 -10.13 -11.52
C ASP A 115 -3.55 -9.19 -10.81
N VAL A 116 -2.29 -9.59 -10.75
CA VAL A 116 -1.21 -8.72 -10.26
C VAL A 116 -0.05 -8.82 -11.26
N THR A 117 0.37 -7.67 -11.78
CA THR A 117 1.49 -7.57 -12.71
C THR A 117 2.58 -6.68 -12.10
N PRO A 118 3.44 -7.24 -11.23
CA PRO A 118 4.30 -6.44 -10.35
C PRO A 118 5.65 -6.07 -10.99
N GLY A 119 5.69 -5.82 -12.30
CA GLY A 119 6.92 -5.56 -13.03
C GLY A 119 7.70 -4.37 -12.49
N ARG A 120 7.02 -3.27 -12.14
CA ARG A 120 7.68 -2.07 -11.59
C ARG A 120 8.26 -2.33 -10.20
N ILE A 121 7.58 -3.13 -9.40
CA ILE A 121 8.08 -3.51 -8.08
C ILE A 121 9.31 -4.38 -8.22
N ARG A 122 9.27 -5.39 -9.11
CA ARG A 122 10.44 -6.24 -9.38
C ARG A 122 11.64 -5.40 -9.83
N GLY A 123 11.42 -4.42 -10.69
CA GLY A 123 12.47 -3.51 -11.14
C GLY A 123 13.11 -2.75 -9.98
N ALA A 124 12.30 -2.21 -9.08
CA ALA A 124 12.80 -1.49 -7.89
C ALA A 124 13.63 -2.41 -7.00
N LEU A 125 13.14 -3.62 -6.74
CA LEU A 125 13.85 -4.61 -5.92
C LEU A 125 15.18 -5.03 -6.56
N THR A 126 15.18 -5.23 -7.88
CA THR A 126 16.40 -5.56 -8.63
C THR A 126 17.44 -4.45 -8.53
N ASP A 127 17.00 -3.20 -8.51
CA ASP A 127 17.87 -2.03 -8.34
C ASP A 127 18.36 -1.86 -6.89
N GLY A 128 17.93 -2.71 -5.97
CA GLY A 128 18.31 -2.65 -4.57
C GLY A 128 17.46 -1.71 -3.73
N ALA A 129 16.38 -1.15 -4.28
CA ALA A 129 15.48 -0.27 -3.54
C ALA A 129 14.49 -1.07 -2.70
N ILE A 130 14.00 -0.44 -1.63
CA ILE A 130 12.86 -0.91 -0.88
C ILE A 130 11.61 -0.41 -1.61
N ALA A 131 10.69 -1.32 -1.95
CA ALA A 131 9.44 -0.95 -2.61
C ALA A 131 8.35 -0.75 -1.55
N ILE A 132 7.59 0.34 -1.67
CA ILE A 132 6.46 0.62 -0.78
C ILE A 132 5.20 0.74 -1.64
N VAL A 133 4.17 -0.01 -1.28
CA VAL A 133 2.93 -0.07 -2.05
C VAL A 133 1.78 0.44 -1.19
N ALA A 134 0.99 1.32 -1.77
CA ALA A 134 -0.27 1.73 -1.17
C ALA A 134 -1.24 0.56 -1.20
N GLY A 135 -1.64 0.08 -0.03
CA GLY A 135 -2.61 -1.01 0.09
C GLY A 135 -4.04 -0.56 -0.18
N PHE A 136 -4.99 -1.50 -0.17
CA PHE A 136 -6.42 -1.23 -0.26
C PHE A 136 -6.89 -0.79 -1.64
N GLN A 137 -6.04 -0.55 -2.60
CA GLN A 137 -6.37 0.10 -3.86
C GLN A 137 -5.83 -0.64 -5.07
N GLY A 138 -6.47 -0.43 -6.21
CA GLY A 138 -6.07 -0.99 -7.48
C GLY A 138 -6.64 -0.20 -8.65
N VAL A 139 -6.65 -0.84 -9.81
CA VAL A 139 -7.17 -0.25 -11.05
C VAL A 139 -8.06 -1.26 -11.75
N SER A 140 -9.23 -0.80 -12.22
CA SER A 140 -10.14 -1.66 -12.96
C SER A 140 -9.52 -2.11 -14.28
N GLN A 141 -9.61 -3.40 -14.57
CA GLN A 141 -9.14 -3.96 -15.84
C GLN A 141 -9.89 -3.34 -17.02
N ASP A 142 -11.19 -3.13 -16.87
CA ASP A 142 -12.06 -2.71 -17.97
C ASP A 142 -12.06 -1.20 -18.17
N THR A 143 -12.29 -0.44 -17.10
CA THR A 143 -12.47 1.03 -17.20
C THR A 143 -11.19 1.81 -16.95
N LYS A 144 -10.17 1.19 -16.35
CA LYS A 144 -8.94 1.85 -15.89
C LYS A 144 -9.18 2.86 -14.77
N ASP A 145 -10.36 2.85 -14.18
CA ASP A 145 -10.66 3.67 -13.01
C ASP A 145 -9.95 3.12 -11.77
N ILE A 146 -9.61 4.01 -10.86
CA ILE A 146 -9.07 3.65 -9.56
C ILE A 146 -10.17 2.98 -8.74
N THR A 147 -9.82 1.89 -8.09
CA THR A 147 -10.75 1.10 -7.29
C THR A 147 -10.22 0.94 -5.88
N THR A 148 -11.12 0.71 -4.92
CA THR A 148 -10.74 0.29 -3.58
C THR A 148 -11.32 -1.09 -3.28
N LEU A 149 -10.55 -1.85 -2.51
CA LEU A 149 -10.98 -3.16 -2.04
C LEU A 149 -11.89 -2.98 -0.82
N GLY A 150 -12.59 -4.01 -0.41
CA GLY A 150 -13.39 -3.98 0.80
C GLY A 150 -12.54 -4.07 2.07
N ARG A 151 -13.18 -4.43 3.18
CA ARG A 151 -12.51 -4.60 4.48
C ARG A 151 -11.34 -5.57 4.37
N GLY A 152 -10.26 -5.26 5.09
CA GLY A 152 -9.05 -6.07 5.04
C GLY A 152 -8.26 -5.88 3.75
N GLY A 153 -8.54 -4.83 2.99
CA GLY A 153 -7.95 -4.59 1.68
C GLY A 153 -6.44 -4.51 1.68
N SER A 154 -5.83 -3.91 2.71
CA SER A 154 -4.37 -3.84 2.78
C SER A 154 -3.74 -5.22 3.03
N ASP A 155 -4.37 -6.05 3.85
CA ASP A 155 -3.92 -7.44 4.05
C ASP A 155 -4.04 -8.23 2.74
N THR A 156 -5.17 -8.07 2.05
CA THR A 156 -5.40 -8.71 0.75
C THR A 156 -4.33 -8.28 -0.26
N THR A 157 -4.01 -6.98 -0.31
CA THR A 157 -2.94 -6.46 -1.17
C THR A 157 -1.61 -7.14 -0.85
N ALA A 158 -1.26 -7.24 0.43
CA ALA A 158 0.01 -7.83 0.85
C ALA A 158 0.11 -9.30 0.45
N VAL A 159 -0.94 -10.06 0.67
CA VAL A 159 -0.97 -11.49 0.32
C VAL A 159 -0.88 -11.68 -1.19
N ALA A 160 -1.63 -10.87 -1.96
CA ALA A 160 -1.61 -10.95 -3.42
C ALA A 160 -0.23 -10.60 -3.99
N LEU A 161 0.42 -9.56 -3.46
CA LEU A 161 1.77 -9.19 -3.88
C LEU A 161 2.79 -10.25 -3.49
N ALA A 162 2.70 -10.82 -2.29
CA ALA A 162 3.60 -11.88 -1.86
C ALA A 162 3.51 -13.08 -2.80
N ALA A 163 2.31 -13.46 -3.20
CA ALA A 163 2.10 -14.55 -4.15
C ALA A 163 2.67 -14.21 -5.52
N ALA A 164 2.37 -13.02 -6.04
CA ALA A 164 2.80 -12.60 -7.38
C ALA A 164 4.32 -12.41 -7.47
N LEU A 165 4.96 -12.00 -6.38
CA LEU A 165 6.41 -11.81 -6.29
C LEU A 165 7.16 -13.07 -5.86
N ASP A 166 6.46 -14.13 -5.54
CA ASP A 166 7.04 -15.37 -5.04
C ASP A 166 7.87 -15.12 -3.77
N ALA A 167 7.29 -14.37 -2.84
CA ALA A 167 7.97 -14.00 -1.61
C ALA A 167 8.18 -15.20 -0.70
N GLU A 168 9.30 -15.17 0.04
CA GLU A 168 9.62 -16.21 1.02
C GLU A 168 8.68 -16.16 2.21
N VAL A 169 8.31 -14.94 2.63
CA VAL A 169 7.41 -14.73 3.77
C VAL A 169 6.60 -13.44 3.57
N CYS A 170 5.37 -13.47 4.09
CA CYS A 170 4.51 -12.29 4.17
C CYS A 170 4.19 -12.04 5.63
N GLU A 171 4.70 -10.95 6.17
CA GLU A 171 4.51 -10.57 7.57
C GLU A 171 3.41 -9.51 7.66
N ILE A 172 2.38 -9.80 8.44
CA ILE A 172 1.27 -8.88 8.67
C ILE A 172 1.42 -8.32 10.08
N TYR A 173 1.72 -7.03 10.18
CA TYR A 173 1.81 -6.34 11.46
C TYR A 173 0.49 -5.68 11.75
N THR A 174 -0.17 -6.14 12.81
CA THR A 174 -1.45 -5.61 13.27
C THR A 174 -1.26 -4.77 14.52
N ASP A 175 -2.33 -4.13 14.92
CA ASP A 175 -2.34 -3.23 16.07
C ASP A 175 -2.42 -3.97 17.40
#